data_d6ef27e2bceed8c973fdb87ac9b1c215
#
_entry.id   d6ef27e2bceed8c973fdb87ac9b1c215
#
_cell.length_a   1.000
_cell.length_b   1.000
_cell.length_c   1.000
_cell.angle_alpha   90.00
_cell.angle_beta   90.00
_cell.angle_gamma   90.00
#
_symmetry.space_group_name_H-M   'P 1'
#
loop_
_entity.id
_entity.type
_entity.pdbx_description
1 polymer ?
#
loop_
_entity_poly.entity_id
_entity_poly.type
_entity_poly.pdbx_seq_one_letter_code
_entity_poly.pdbx_strand_id
1 'polypeptide(L)'
;MLFDSDVHSYINHLGALMDIAAAHGVDVRVHAFMDGRDTSPTSGAGFLAQLGDMMARTRAAHSGVSVEQAALVGRFYAMDRDKRWERVKVAWDMMVHGEGQRASDPVAAVEALYAAGETDEFLKPQVFGDPADVCVRNGDAIFFINFRADRGREPVSAFHFPAFDGFDRGGVPALAGLVTMPSYASH
;
A
#
# COMPACT_ATOMS: atom_id res chain seq x y z
N MET A 1 -4.83 -3.67 0.17
CA MET A 1 -5.49 -3.48 -1.12
C MET A 1 -6.57 -2.44 -0.99
N LEU A 2 -6.80 -1.59 -1.99
CA LEU A 2 -7.74 -0.47 -1.92
C LEU A 2 -9.00 -0.79 -2.74
N PHE A 3 -10.11 -1.15 -2.09
CA PHE A 3 -11.40 -1.43 -2.70
C PHE A 3 -12.48 -1.74 -1.64
N ASP A 4 -13.73 -1.95 -2.03
CA ASP A 4 -14.90 -2.11 -1.17
C ASP A 4 -15.54 -3.51 -1.19
N SER A 5 -14.86 -4.51 -1.72
CA SER A 5 -15.35 -5.88 -1.71
C SER A 5 -14.69 -6.70 -0.59
N ASP A 6 -15.46 -7.52 0.11
CA ASP A 6 -15.00 -8.34 1.25
C ASP A 6 -14.02 -9.48 0.87
N VAL A 7 -13.40 -9.44 -0.32
CA VAL A 7 -12.52 -10.52 -0.79
C VAL A 7 -11.13 -10.43 -0.18
N HIS A 8 -10.49 -9.26 -0.21
CA HIS A 8 -9.11 -9.09 0.24
C HIS A 8 -8.95 -8.04 1.34
N SER A 9 -9.73 -6.97 1.31
CA SER A 9 -9.74 -5.89 2.31
C SER A 9 -11.07 -5.14 2.24
N TYR A 10 -11.25 -4.14 3.08
CA TYR A 10 -12.41 -3.27 3.05
C TYR A 10 -11.97 -1.84 3.40
N ILE A 11 -12.27 -0.88 2.53
CA ILE A 11 -11.77 0.50 2.66
C ILE A 11 -12.18 1.17 3.98
N ASN A 12 -13.35 0.82 4.53
CA ASN A 12 -13.79 1.38 5.81
C ASN A 12 -12.92 0.90 6.99
N HIS A 13 -12.32 -0.31 6.91
CA HIS A 13 -11.36 -0.75 7.92
C HIS A 13 -10.08 0.09 7.88
N LEU A 14 -9.63 0.47 6.67
CA LEU A 14 -8.52 1.40 6.52
C LEU A 14 -8.83 2.75 7.17
N GLY A 15 -10.05 3.29 6.93
CA GLY A 15 -10.51 4.52 7.56
C GLY A 15 -10.47 4.46 9.08
N ALA A 16 -11.02 3.39 9.66
CA ALA A 16 -11.02 3.20 11.11
C ALA A 16 -9.58 3.10 11.69
N LEU A 17 -8.68 2.41 10.99
CA LEU A 17 -7.27 2.31 11.41
C LEU A 17 -6.55 3.66 11.33
N MET A 18 -6.80 4.47 10.29
CA MET A 18 -6.25 5.82 10.19
C MET A 18 -6.72 6.70 11.35
N ASP A 19 -8.02 6.66 11.69
CA ASP A 19 -8.57 7.42 12.82
C ASP A 19 -7.98 6.97 14.16
N ILE A 20 -7.82 5.65 14.38
CA ILE A 20 -7.18 5.12 15.59
C ILE A 20 -5.73 5.59 15.70
N ALA A 21 -4.94 5.47 14.63
CA ALA A 21 -3.55 5.91 14.62
C ALA A 21 -3.45 7.42 14.89
N ALA A 22 -4.24 8.22 14.21
CA ALA A 22 -4.28 9.66 14.38
C ALA A 22 -4.71 10.09 15.79
N ALA A 23 -5.68 9.40 16.39
CA ALA A 23 -6.09 9.64 17.78
C ALA A 23 -4.97 9.39 18.79
N HIS A 24 -3.99 8.56 18.44
CA HIS A 24 -2.78 8.30 19.23
C HIS A 24 -1.57 9.17 18.83
N GLY A 25 -1.78 10.17 17.97
CA GLY A 25 -0.71 11.07 17.52
C GLY A 25 0.31 10.44 16.57
N VAL A 26 -0.10 9.40 15.84
CA VAL A 26 0.76 8.67 14.90
C VAL A 26 0.48 9.13 13.47
N ASP A 27 1.53 9.52 12.76
CA ASP A 27 1.46 9.82 11.33
C ASP A 27 1.17 8.56 10.52
N VAL A 28 0.36 8.69 9.46
CA VAL A 28 -0.03 7.56 8.62
C VAL A 28 0.39 7.78 7.17
N ARG A 29 1.02 6.77 6.60
CA ARG A 29 1.38 6.71 5.18
C ARG A 29 0.70 5.50 4.55
N VAL A 30 -0.15 5.73 3.55
CA VAL A 30 -0.90 4.66 2.88
C VAL A 30 -0.22 4.28 1.57
N HIS A 31 0.23 3.03 1.48
CA HIS A 31 0.67 2.41 0.24
C HIS A 31 -0.49 1.58 -0.32
N ALA A 32 -1.10 2.06 -1.41
CA ALA A 32 -2.29 1.43 -1.97
C ALA A 32 -1.94 0.36 -3.00
N PHE A 33 -2.51 -0.84 -2.86
CA PHE A 33 -2.45 -1.88 -3.88
C PHE A 33 -3.77 -1.88 -4.64
N MET A 34 -3.70 -1.56 -5.95
CA MET A 34 -4.86 -1.43 -6.80
C MET A 34 -5.34 -2.80 -7.28
N ASP A 35 -6.64 -2.96 -7.49
CA ASP A 35 -7.25 -4.27 -7.80
C ASP A 35 -7.46 -4.50 -9.31
N GLY A 36 -8.56 -4.05 -9.87
CA GLY A 36 -8.91 -4.21 -11.29
C GLY A 36 -9.19 -5.64 -11.75
N ARG A 37 -9.30 -6.62 -10.82
CA ARG A 37 -9.58 -8.01 -11.13
C ARG A 37 -10.83 -8.53 -10.42
N ASP A 38 -10.98 -8.24 -9.14
CA ASP A 38 -12.18 -8.53 -8.36
C ASP A 38 -13.14 -7.32 -8.38
N THR A 39 -12.68 -6.19 -8.91
CA THR A 39 -13.44 -4.97 -9.21
C THR A 39 -13.31 -4.59 -10.69
N SER A 40 -14.05 -3.57 -11.13
CA SER A 40 -13.90 -3.03 -12.49
C SER A 40 -12.44 -2.60 -12.77
N PRO A 41 -11.90 -2.88 -13.96
CA PRO A 41 -10.50 -2.62 -14.30
C PRO A 41 -10.05 -1.16 -14.18
N THR A 42 -10.99 -0.21 -14.11
CA THR A 42 -10.73 1.24 -14.05
C THR A 42 -11.53 1.92 -12.92
N SER A 43 -11.81 1.19 -11.82
CA SER A 43 -12.54 1.73 -10.68
C SER A 43 -11.64 2.38 -9.62
N GLY A 44 -10.35 2.19 -9.70
CA GLY A 44 -9.38 2.60 -8.69
C GLY A 44 -9.34 4.10 -8.45
N ALA A 45 -9.52 4.94 -9.49
CA ALA A 45 -9.59 6.39 -9.33
C ALA A 45 -10.72 6.81 -8.36
N GLY A 46 -11.88 6.16 -8.41
CA GLY A 46 -12.99 6.38 -7.47
C GLY A 46 -12.63 6.00 -6.03
N PHE A 47 -11.93 4.88 -5.84
CA PHE A 47 -11.46 4.47 -4.50
C PHE A 47 -10.37 5.39 -3.96
N LEU A 48 -9.50 5.92 -4.82
CA LEU A 48 -8.50 6.91 -4.43
C LEU A 48 -9.13 8.23 -3.99
N ALA A 49 -10.17 8.69 -4.70
CA ALA A 49 -10.93 9.87 -4.31
C ALA A 49 -11.60 9.65 -2.93
N GLN A 50 -12.25 8.50 -2.73
CA GLN A 50 -12.83 8.13 -1.44
C GLN A 50 -11.78 8.09 -0.31
N LEU A 51 -10.61 7.51 -0.59
CA LEU A 51 -9.49 7.49 0.36
C LEU A 51 -9.02 8.91 0.70
N GLY A 52 -8.91 9.79 -0.29
CA GLY A 52 -8.56 11.20 -0.10
C GLY A 52 -9.54 11.92 0.84
N ASP A 53 -10.84 11.70 0.66
CA ASP A 53 -11.89 12.24 1.54
C ASP A 53 -11.79 11.70 2.97
N MET A 54 -11.49 10.41 3.13
CA MET A 54 -11.29 9.79 4.44
C MET A 54 -10.07 10.39 5.15
N MET A 55 -8.95 10.52 4.45
CA MET A 55 -7.73 11.16 4.99
C MET A 55 -7.98 12.61 5.39
N ALA A 56 -8.73 13.36 4.58
CA ALA A 56 -9.08 14.75 4.90
C ALA A 56 -9.93 14.85 6.16
N ARG A 57 -10.90 13.96 6.36
CA ARG A 57 -11.71 13.88 7.58
C ARG A 57 -10.87 13.54 8.81
N THR A 58 -9.98 12.55 8.70
CA THR A 58 -9.10 12.17 9.81
C THR A 58 -8.16 13.32 10.20
N ARG A 59 -7.55 14.02 9.23
CA ARG A 59 -6.73 15.22 9.51
C ARG A 59 -7.51 16.34 10.17
N ALA A 60 -8.77 16.54 9.77
CA ALA A 60 -9.63 17.57 10.38
C ALA A 60 -10.03 17.23 11.82
N ALA A 61 -10.21 15.94 12.13
CA ALA A 61 -10.56 15.47 13.46
C ALA A 61 -9.37 15.42 14.44
N HIS A 62 -8.14 15.24 13.92
CA HIS A 62 -6.94 15.03 14.73
C HIS A 62 -5.83 16.00 14.30
N SER A 63 -5.71 17.13 15.03
CA SER A 63 -4.66 18.12 14.74
C SER A 63 -3.26 17.63 15.09
N GLY A 64 -2.28 18.00 14.28
CA GLY A 64 -0.86 17.71 14.56
C GLY A 64 -0.38 16.36 14.04
N VAL A 65 -1.22 15.61 13.29
CA VAL A 65 -0.82 14.37 12.61
C VAL A 65 -0.90 14.54 11.09
N SER A 66 0.01 13.85 10.40
CA SER A 66 0.01 13.74 8.94
C SER A 66 -0.64 12.43 8.53
N VAL A 67 -1.63 12.48 7.63
CA VAL A 67 -2.28 11.30 7.05
C VAL A 67 -2.28 11.45 5.54
N GLU A 68 -1.45 10.69 4.84
CA GLU A 68 -1.17 10.92 3.42
C GLU A 68 -1.08 9.62 2.65
N GLN A 69 -1.42 9.70 1.36
CA GLN A 69 -1.14 8.63 0.42
C GLN A 69 0.33 8.73 -0.01
N ALA A 70 1.09 7.66 0.26
CA ALA A 70 2.51 7.58 -0.03
C ALA A 70 2.78 7.08 -1.45
N ALA A 71 2.10 6.02 -1.84
CA ALA A 71 2.32 5.39 -3.13
C ALA A 71 1.13 4.50 -3.55
N LEU A 72 1.11 4.10 -4.82
CA LEU A 72 0.24 3.03 -5.31
C LEU A 72 0.96 2.13 -6.31
N VAL A 73 0.47 0.90 -6.43
CA VAL A 73 0.92 -0.08 -7.44
C VAL A 73 -0.20 -1.10 -7.70
N GLY A 74 -0.27 -1.64 -8.90
CA GLY A 74 -1.23 -2.68 -9.25
C GLY A 74 -0.94 -4.01 -8.52
N ARG A 75 -2.00 -4.78 -8.26
CA ARG A 75 -1.90 -6.09 -7.59
C ARG A 75 -1.05 -7.11 -8.34
N PHE A 76 -0.86 -6.95 -9.63
CA PHE A 76 0.02 -7.77 -10.45
C PHE A 76 1.44 -7.82 -9.87
N TYR A 77 1.90 -6.71 -9.28
CA TYR A 77 3.21 -6.60 -8.63
C TYR A 77 3.15 -6.95 -7.14
N ALA A 78 2.24 -6.33 -6.40
CA ALA A 78 2.23 -6.38 -4.94
C ALA A 78 1.58 -7.64 -4.36
N MET A 79 0.84 -8.41 -5.16
CA MET A 79 0.01 -9.50 -4.68
C MET A 79 0.23 -10.80 -5.48
N ASP A 80 1.47 -11.08 -5.84
CA ASP A 80 1.85 -12.38 -6.38
C ASP A 80 1.69 -13.46 -5.29
N ARG A 81 1.56 -14.72 -5.70
CA ARG A 81 1.46 -15.89 -4.82
C ARG A 81 2.21 -17.11 -5.37
N ASP A 82 2.90 -16.92 -6.49
CA ASP A 82 3.56 -17.98 -7.25
C ASP A 82 5.09 -17.80 -7.26
N LYS A 83 5.60 -17.00 -6.28
CA LYS A 83 7.04 -16.71 -6.10
C LYS A 83 7.67 -16.03 -7.31
N ARG A 84 6.92 -15.19 -8.01
CA ARG A 84 7.47 -14.32 -9.05
C ARG A 84 8.10 -13.09 -8.38
N TRP A 85 9.23 -13.35 -7.75
CA TRP A 85 9.90 -12.38 -6.88
C TRP A 85 10.27 -11.07 -7.58
N GLU A 86 10.51 -11.11 -8.89
CA GLU A 86 10.73 -9.92 -9.72
C GLU A 86 9.54 -8.95 -9.69
N ARG A 87 8.31 -9.45 -9.51
CA ARG A 87 7.12 -8.59 -9.38
C ARG A 87 7.02 -8.01 -7.98
N VAL A 88 7.18 -8.85 -6.97
CA VAL A 88 7.13 -8.42 -5.56
C VAL A 88 8.21 -7.39 -5.28
N LYS A 89 9.40 -7.54 -5.90
CA LYS A 89 10.48 -6.55 -5.81
C LYS A 89 10.06 -5.16 -6.27
N VAL A 90 9.28 -5.05 -7.33
CA VAL A 90 8.77 -3.74 -7.81
C VAL A 90 7.97 -3.03 -6.72
N ALA A 91 7.10 -3.76 -6.01
CA ALA A 91 6.33 -3.19 -4.89
C ALA A 91 7.22 -2.89 -3.67
N TRP A 92 8.22 -3.73 -3.40
CA TRP A 92 9.22 -3.49 -2.36
C TRP A 92 10.01 -2.21 -2.62
N ASP A 93 10.58 -2.06 -3.81
CA ASP A 93 11.39 -0.90 -4.19
C ASP A 93 10.57 0.39 -4.11
N MET A 94 9.28 0.34 -4.47
CA MET A 94 8.35 1.44 -4.27
C MET A 94 8.19 1.81 -2.79
N MET A 95 7.92 0.81 -1.93
CA MET A 95 7.62 1.07 -0.52
C MET A 95 8.86 1.47 0.29
N VAL A 96 10.03 0.91 -0.02
CA VAL A 96 11.25 1.06 0.79
C VAL A 96 12.22 2.07 0.17
N HIS A 97 12.34 2.09 -1.15
CA HIS A 97 13.30 2.95 -1.86
C HIS A 97 12.63 4.12 -2.59
N GLY A 98 11.30 4.16 -2.63
CA GLY A 98 10.55 5.22 -3.29
C GLY A 98 10.69 5.21 -4.82
N GLU A 99 10.95 4.03 -5.40
CA GLU A 99 11.06 3.87 -6.83
C GLU A 99 9.68 3.89 -7.48
N GLY A 100 9.48 4.77 -8.44
CA GLY A 100 8.23 4.91 -9.16
C GLY A 100 8.12 6.26 -9.88
N GLN A 101 7.08 6.39 -10.68
CA GLN A 101 6.75 7.66 -11.32
C GLN A 101 6.23 8.64 -10.26
N ARG A 102 6.74 9.89 -10.31
CA ARG A 102 6.31 10.94 -9.39
C ARG A 102 5.04 11.60 -9.87
N ALA A 103 4.08 11.76 -8.98
CA ALA A 103 2.88 12.54 -9.21
C ALA A 103 2.48 13.27 -7.92
N SER A 104 1.71 14.34 -8.07
CA SER A 104 1.21 15.11 -6.93
C SER A 104 -0.23 14.78 -6.56
N ASP A 105 -1.01 14.27 -7.52
CA ASP A 105 -2.41 13.93 -7.36
C ASP A 105 -2.64 12.46 -7.76
N PRO A 106 -3.00 11.59 -6.81
CA PRO A 106 -3.22 10.17 -7.07
C PRO A 106 -4.35 9.88 -8.06
N VAL A 107 -5.44 10.64 -8.00
CA VAL A 107 -6.61 10.45 -8.87
C VAL A 107 -6.25 10.83 -10.29
N ALA A 108 -5.71 12.05 -10.49
CA ALA A 108 -5.31 12.53 -11.81
C ALA A 108 -4.22 11.64 -12.45
N ALA A 109 -3.28 11.13 -11.65
CA ALA A 109 -2.25 10.21 -12.14
C ALA A 109 -2.87 8.92 -12.70
N VAL A 110 -3.82 8.31 -11.98
CA VAL A 110 -4.48 7.08 -12.42
C VAL A 110 -5.40 7.31 -13.61
N GLU A 111 -6.14 8.41 -13.63
CA GLU A 111 -6.97 8.77 -14.80
C GLU A 111 -6.14 8.97 -16.08
N ALA A 112 -4.96 9.57 -15.96
CA ALA A 112 -4.03 9.71 -17.08
C ALA A 112 -3.53 8.34 -17.59
N LEU A 113 -3.28 7.39 -16.69
CA LEU A 113 -2.90 6.02 -17.04
C LEU A 113 -4.05 5.26 -17.71
N TYR A 114 -5.30 5.46 -17.27
CA TYR A 114 -6.47 4.90 -17.94
C TYR A 114 -6.62 5.45 -19.37
N ALA A 115 -6.40 6.76 -19.56
CA ALA A 115 -6.43 7.37 -20.87
C ALA A 115 -5.33 6.79 -21.81
N ALA A 116 -4.23 6.30 -21.25
CA ALA A 116 -3.18 5.58 -21.97
C ALA A 116 -3.47 4.08 -22.17
N GLY A 117 -4.62 3.58 -21.71
CA GLY A 117 -5.06 2.19 -21.87
C GLY A 117 -4.58 1.23 -20.78
N GLU A 118 -4.01 1.75 -19.67
CA GLU A 118 -3.64 0.93 -18.51
C GLU A 118 -4.87 0.64 -17.63
N THR A 119 -4.77 -0.39 -16.80
CA THR A 119 -5.82 -0.79 -15.87
C THR A 119 -5.26 -1.00 -14.47
N ASP A 120 -6.11 -0.93 -13.46
CA ASP A 120 -5.73 -1.00 -12.04
C ASP A 120 -4.80 -2.18 -11.72
N GLU A 121 -5.07 -3.37 -12.27
CA GLU A 121 -4.28 -4.58 -12.00
C GLU A 121 -2.79 -4.39 -12.34
N PHE A 122 -2.49 -3.66 -13.41
CA PHE A 122 -1.15 -3.55 -14.00
C PHE A 122 -0.47 -2.20 -13.78
N LEU A 123 -1.08 -1.31 -13.01
CA LEU A 123 -0.49 0.01 -12.72
C LEU A 123 0.91 -0.15 -12.14
N LYS A 124 1.87 0.47 -12.81
CA LYS A 124 3.25 0.57 -12.31
C LYS A 124 3.32 1.52 -11.12
N PRO A 125 4.36 1.41 -10.28
CA PRO A 125 4.52 2.25 -9.11
C PRO A 125 4.36 3.74 -9.38
N GLN A 126 3.48 4.38 -8.61
CA GLN A 126 3.33 5.83 -8.54
C GLN A 126 3.65 6.27 -7.11
N VAL A 127 4.45 7.32 -6.94
CA VAL A 127 4.90 7.81 -5.62
C VAL A 127 4.48 9.26 -5.45
N PHE A 128 3.87 9.57 -4.31
CA PHE A 128 3.31 10.88 -3.98
C PHE A 128 4.09 11.49 -2.82
N GLY A 129 4.76 12.60 -3.06
CA GLY A 129 5.60 13.27 -2.07
C GLY A 129 7.08 12.92 -2.16
N ASP A 130 7.87 13.39 -1.19
CA ASP A 130 9.30 13.09 -1.10
C ASP A 130 9.52 11.68 -0.58
N PRO A 131 10.37 10.83 -1.20
CA PRO A 131 10.72 9.51 -0.67
C PRO A 131 11.19 9.56 0.77
N ALA A 132 11.88 10.65 1.11
CA ALA A 132 12.30 10.88 2.47
C ALA A 132 11.13 10.91 3.48
N ASP A 133 9.90 11.17 3.07
CA ASP A 133 8.73 11.29 3.94
C ASP A 133 7.73 10.14 3.76
N VAL A 134 7.77 9.47 2.62
CA VAL A 134 6.73 8.48 2.27
C VAL A 134 7.19 7.03 2.25
N CYS A 135 8.52 6.77 2.22
CA CYS A 135 9.05 5.41 2.29
C CYS A 135 9.01 4.82 3.70
N VAL A 136 8.95 3.50 3.76
CA VAL A 136 9.08 2.74 5.02
C VAL A 136 10.50 2.85 5.55
N ARG A 137 10.65 3.17 6.84
CA ARG A 137 11.94 3.45 7.50
C ARG A 137 12.10 2.70 8.81
N ASN A 138 13.31 2.80 9.35
CA ASN A 138 13.60 2.33 10.70
C ASN A 138 12.70 3.03 11.72
N GLY A 139 12.09 2.23 12.59
CA GLY A 139 11.18 2.71 13.62
C GLY A 139 9.71 2.79 13.20
N ASP A 140 9.40 2.61 11.92
CA ASP A 140 8.02 2.56 11.46
C ASP A 140 7.34 1.25 11.85
N ALA A 141 6.01 1.27 11.97
CA ALA A 141 5.19 0.10 12.06
C ALA A 141 4.38 -0.09 10.77
N ILE A 142 4.30 -1.32 10.29
CA ILE A 142 3.49 -1.67 9.13
C ILE A 142 2.23 -2.39 9.57
N PHE A 143 1.07 -1.96 9.09
CA PHE A 143 -0.19 -2.66 9.22
C PHE A 143 -0.67 -3.16 7.85
N PHE A 144 -0.67 -4.48 7.67
CA PHE A 144 -1.08 -5.13 6.43
C PHE A 144 -2.56 -5.54 6.53
N ILE A 145 -3.45 -4.77 5.90
CA ILE A 145 -4.91 -4.88 6.09
C ILE A 145 -5.60 -5.96 5.23
N ASN A 146 -4.85 -6.73 4.44
CA ASN A 146 -5.44 -7.77 3.60
C ASN A 146 -5.93 -8.96 4.44
N PHE A 147 -7.16 -9.42 4.21
CA PHE A 147 -7.75 -10.57 4.91
C PHE A 147 -7.22 -11.92 4.42
N ARG A 148 -6.85 -12.02 3.14
CA ARG A 148 -6.37 -13.27 2.54
C ARG A 148 -4.86 -13.39 2.66
N ALA A 149 -4.44 -14.48 3.30
CA ALA A 149 -3.03 -14.78 3.53
C ALA A 149 -2.26 -15.12 2.25
N ASP A 150 -2.89 -15.78 1.28
CA ASP A 150 -2.22 -16.27 0.06
C ASP A 150 -1.55 -15.16 -0.75
N ARG A 151 -2.16 -13.97 -0.78
CA ARG A 151 -1.67 -12.83 -1.54
C ARG A 151 -0.89 -11.80 -0.72
N GLY A 152 -0.97 -11.86 0.61
CA GLY A 152 -0.19 -11.00 1.51
C GLY A 152 1.12 -11.62 1.95
N ARG A 153 1.27 -12.94 1.81
CA ARG A 153 2.40 -13.70 2.34
C ARG A 153 3.74 -13.25 1.76
N GLU A 154 3.83 -13.07 0.46
CA GLU A 154 5.09 -12.75 -0.22
C GLU A 154 5.63 -11.37 0.17
N PRO A 155 4.87 -10.26 0.06
CA PRO A 155 5.36 -8.96 0.50
C PRO A 155 5.64 -8.90 2.00
N VAL A 156 4.82 -9.56 2.84
CA VAL A 156 5.08 -9.63 4.28
C VAL A 156 6.35 -10.42 4.58
N SER A 157 6.61 -11.51 3.84
CA SER A 157 7.84 -12.30 4.00
C SER A 157 9.10 -11.47 3.75
N ALA A 158 9.06 -10.56 2.76
CA ALA A 158 10.18 -9.68 2.46
C ALA A 158 10.49 -8.71 3.63
N PHE A 159 9.49 -8.28 4.40
CA PHE A 159 9.72 -7.47 5.61
C PHE A 159 10.08 -8.30 6.83
N HIS A 160 9.52 -9.51 6.98
CA HIS A 160 9.55 -10.26 8.23
C HIS A 160 10.76 -11.18 8.37
N PHE A 161 11.14 -11.92 7.32
CA PHE A 161 12.15 -12.96 7.45
C PHE A 161 13.58 -12.43 7.22
N PRO A 162 14.47 -12.55 8.23
CA PRO A 162 15.88 -12.19 8.05
C PRO A 162 16.57 -12.97 6.92
N ALA A 163 16.27 -14.25 6.79
CA ALA A 163 16.82 -15.15 5.78
C ALA A 163 16.01 -15.16 4.47
N PHE A 164 15.28 -14.09 4.16
CA PHE A 164 14.57 -13.98 2.89
C PHE A 164 15.57 -13.89 1.73
N ASP A 165 15.37 -14.74 0.73
CA ASP A 165 16.26 -14.91 -0.42
C ASP A 165 15.58 -14.70 -1.80
N GLY A 166 14.32 -14.22 -1.79
CA GLY A 166 13.56 -14.02 -3.03
C GLY A 166 14.15 -12.97 -3.97
N PHE A 167 14.74 -11.91 -3.41
CA PHE A 167 15.44 -10.85 -4.17
C PHE A 167 16.39 -10.07 -3.25
N ASP A 168 17.33 -9.33 -3.86
CA ASP A 168 18.13 -8.37 -3.11
C ASP A 168 17.27 -7.18 -2.67
N ARG A 169 17.13 -7.03 -1.36
CA ARG A 169 16.31 -5.99 -0.72
C ARG A 169 16.98 -4.61 -0.67
N GLY A 170 18.29 -4.53 -0.96
CA GLY A 170 19.05 -3.27 -0.89
C GLY A 170 19.17 -2.66 0.52
N GLY A 171 18.54 -3.28 1.49
CA GLY A 171 18.41 -2.87 2.88
C GLY A 171 17.03 -3.20 3.40
N VAL A 172 16.92 -3.54 4.69
CA VAL A 172 15.66 -3.89 5.35
C VAL A 172 15.44 -2.92 6.50
N PRO A 173 14.35 -2.13 6.48
CA PRO A 173 14.03 -1.26 7.60
C PRO A 173 13.86 -2.05 8.90
N ALA A 174 14.47 -1.59 9.99
CA ALA A 174 14.24 -2.13 11.32
C ALA A 174 12.89 -1.62 11.85
N LEU A 175 11.83 -2.37 11.60
CA LEU A 175 10.47 -1.98 11.95
C LEU A 175 10.23 -2.03 13.46
N ALA A 176 9.46 -1.07 13.98
CA ALA A 176 8.92 -1.13 15.35
C ALA A 176 7.85 -2.22 15.49
N GLY A 177 7.15 -2.54 14.40
CA GLY A 177 6.15 -3.59 14.37
C GLY A 177 5.67 -3.95 12.97
N LEU A 178 5.21 -5.18 12.80
CA LEU A 178 4.55 -5.65 11.59
C LEU A 178 3.29 -6.41 12.00
N VAL A 179 2.14 -5.89 11.65
CA VAL A 179 0.82 -6.44 12.00
C VAL A 179 0.10 -6.87 10.74
N THR A 180 -0.52 -8.03 10.78
CA THR A 180 -1.36 -8.56 9.70
C THR A 180 -2.75 -8.89 10.23
N MET A 181 -3.79 -8.75 9.40
CA MET A 181 -5.17 -9.07 9.81
C MET A 181 -5.35 -10.55 10.17
N PRO A 182 -4.98 -11.53 9.31
CA PRO A 182 -4.90 -12.94 9.68
C PRO A 182 -3.45 -13.37 9.89
N SER A 183 -3.24 -14.56 10.44
CA SER A 183 -1.93 -15.20 10.38
C SER A 183 -1.59 -15.60 8.93
N TYR A 184 -0.48 -15.11 8.39
CA TYR A 184 -0.05 -15.42 7.03
C TYR A 184 0.86 -16.66 6.95
N ALA A 185 1.42 -17.10 8.08
CA ALA A 185 2.18 -18.34 8.18
C ALA A 185 1.88 -19.04 9.52
N SER A 186 1.82 -20.36 9.50
CA SER A 186 1.99 -21.17 10.72
C SER A 186 3.50 -21.26 10.98
N HIS A 187 3.90 -20.95 12.19
CA HIS A 187 5.27 -21.19 12.68
C HIS A 187 5.55 -22.69 12.76
#